data_48c27d9136a91e68b36a34981f930963
#
_entry.id   48c27d9136a91e68b36a34981f930963
#
_cell.length_a   1.000
_cell.length_b   1.000
_cell.length_c   1.000
_cell.angle_alpha   90.00
_cell.angle_beta   90.00
_cell.angle_gamma   90.00
#
_symmetry.space_group_name_H-M   'P 1'
#
loop_
_entity.id
_entity.type
_entity.pdbx_description
1 polymer ?
#
loop_
_entity_poly.entity_id
_entity_poly.type
_entity_poly.pdbx_seq_one_letter_code
_entity_poly.pdbx_strand_id
1 'polypeptide(L)'
;MLEIIIALAAAIFLGNTLAHQIRVTPAILLIFLGLALALLPAMHELREVGLPSYVILEIFLPIMLFWEARNTSLREVRKSLRAIITSGTVLVIVTAFAMAGVLTHFFHIDWGTALIIGAALAPTDATAVATLNGKLPKRSITVLKAESLINDGTTLVVFALAIQVAGGADLSVSHAGGMLAFSFLCGIAVGLAVGWVANQLRARIANPMNFVIYMMTIPFVAFFVSESIEISEGMKGSGVVAVVVSAFYLTYYGVDTIKPQNRFYGLPIWAYMSYLMNGAIFVLVGVQLPEAWQNISEVAHNNTAYSQSHAAIMVAAIWLVSLLVRFLFMRPAMLSDIKASAEEQYRAEQVKEQRPLRERHELRRLIRAAMRDPEVRSEIYRDRVVSTMAGLRGGVSLAVALSVSTSVPNRDFIIFMVAAVVMVSMLVQGLSLPAIIRWAKIPADDTEHQETLNAVGTMNKEAYDALEDLAAQKDVGPEALAYVRYELDFQHDTGIESCRFLQNNPDLTPEELQAITLQGQVRTLRLAIIGHQREVLKRLRNGGVIDMNVLHSIQERLDTEEIRITGPVELE
;
A
#
# COMPACT_ATOMS: atom_id res chain seq x y z
N MET A 1 -27.47 -8.70 -12.85
CA MET A 1 -26.36 -8.98 -11.88
C MET A 1 -25.26 -9.84 -12.48
N LEU A 2 -25.52 -11.07 -12.99
CA LEU A 2 -24.48 -11.94 -13.56
C LEU A 2 -23.76 -11.30 -14.76
N GLU A 3 -24.52 -10.69 -15.67
CA GLU A 3 -23.98 -9.98 -16.83
C GLU A 3 -23.04 -8.83 -16.45
N ILE A 4 -23.37 -8.10 -15.38
CA ILE A 4 -22.54 -7.02 -14.83
C ILE A 4 -21.21 -7.59 -14.32
N ILE A 5 -21.25 -8.68 -13.54
CA ILE A 5 -20.04 -9.31 -13.00
C ILE A 5 -19.13 -9.81 -14.14
N ILE A 6 -19.71 -10.46 -15.15
CA ILE A 6 -18.98 -10.96 -16.31
C ILE A 6 -18.35 -9.79 -17.11
N ALA A 7 -19.13 -8.72 -17.34
CA ALA A 7 -18.64 -7.56 -18.07
C ALA A 7 -17.53 -6.82 -17.33
N LEU A 8 -17.66 -6.65 -16.00
CA LEU A 8 -16.60 -6.07 -15.16
C LEU A 8 -15.33 -6.93 -15.19
N ALA A 9 -15.46 -8.25 -15.01
CA ALA A 9 -14.31 -9.15 -15.04
C ALA A 9 -13.63 -9.15 -16.42
N ALA A 10 -14.40 -9.17 -17.50
CA ALA A 10 -13.88 -9.08 -18.86
C ALA A 10 -13.18 -7.75 -19.12
N ALA A 11 -13.75 -6.63 -18.67
CA ALA A 11 -13.14 -5.32 -18.82
C ALA A 11 -11.82 -5.22 -18.05
N ILE A 12 -11.77 -5.74 -16.80
CA ILE A 12 -10.55 -5.75 -16.00
C ILE A 12 -9.48 -6.60 -16.69
N PHE A 13 -9.83 -7.79 -17.17
CA PHE A 13 -8.91 -8.68 -17.89
C PHE A 13 -8.37 -8.01 -19.18
N LEU A 14 -9.26 -7.52 -20.04
CA LEU A 14 -8.88 -6.89 -21.29
C LEU A 14 -8.07 -5.61 -21.07
N GLY A 15 -8.52 -4.77 -20.15
CA GLY A 15 -7.86 -3.50 -19.85
C GLY A 15 -6.42 -3.68 -19.37
N ASN A 16 -6.20 -4.63 -18.48
CA ASN A 16 -4.85 -4.91 -18.00
C ASN A 16 -3.96 -5.59 -19.04
N THR A 17 -4.51 -6.49 -19.83
CA THR A 17 -3.77 -7.15 -20.93
C THR A 17 -3.33 -6.13 -21.98
N LEU A 18 -4.24 -5.25 -22.39
CA LEU A 18 -3.94 -4.19 -23.36
C LEU A 18 -2.98 -3.14 -22.78
N ALA A 19 -3.15 -2.77 -21.52
CA ALA A 19 -2.26 -1.81 -20.84
C ALA A 19 -0.81 -2.26 -20.87
N HIS A 20 -0.58 -3.54 -20.62
CA HIS A 20 0.75 -4.12 -20.65
C HIS A 20 1.37 -4.08 -22.06
N GLN A 21 0.56 -4.34 -23.10
CA GLN A 21 1.02 -4.29 -24.51
C GLN A 21 1.34 -2.86 -24.98
N ILE A 22 0.48 -1.89 -24.62
CA ILE A 22 0.60 -0.49 -25.06
C ILE A 22 1.53 0.33 -24.14
N ARG A 23 1.92 -0.23 -22.97
CA ARG A 23 2.73 0.43 -21.93
C ARG A 23 2.08 1.70 -21.35
N VAL A 24 0.77 1.67 -21.19
CA VAL A 24 -0.04 2.73 -20.58
C VAL A 24 -0.51 2.25 -19.18
N THR A 25 -0.82 3.20 -18.30
CA THR A 25 -1.36 2.89 -16.97
C THR A 25 -2.71 2.16 -17.10
N PRO A 26 -2.89 0.97 -16.51
CA PRO A 26 -4.12 0.17 -16.62
C PRO A 26 -5.39 0.95 -16.27
N ALA A 27 -5.32 1.80 -15.26
CA ALA A 27 -6.44 2.62 -14.78
C ALA A 27 -7.12 3.44 -15.89
N ILE A 28 -6.34 4.02 -16.80
CA ILE A 28 -6.86 4.82 -17.92
C ILE A 28 -7.69 3.94 -18.87
N LEU A 29 -7.13 2.79 -19.25
CA LEU A 29 -7.83 1.85 -20.15
C LEU A 29 -9.10 1.27 -19.50
N LEU A 30 -9.07 1.04 -18.19
CA LEU A 30 -10.22 0.55 -17.44
C LEU A 30 -11.36 1.58 -17.44
N ILE A 31 -11.07 2.87 -17.29
CA ILE A 31 -12.08 3.93 -17.40
C ILE A 31 -12.68 3.96 -18.83
N PHE A 32 -11.85 3.88 -19.87
CA PHE A 32 -12.34 3.85 -21.26
C PHE A 32 -13.15 2.60 -21.57
N LEU A 33 -12.77 1.43 -21.03
CA LEU A 33 -13.57 0.21 -21.16
C LEU A 33 -14.88 0.33 -20.38
N GLY A 34 -14.89 0.94 -19.20
CA GLY A 34 -16.10 1.26 -18.47
C GLY A 34 -17.04 2.18 -19.27
N LEU A 35 -16.48 3.21 -19.92
CA LEU A 35 -17.22 4.08 -20.83
C LEU A 35 -17.82 3.30 -22.01
N ALA A 36 -17.07 2.36 -22.60
CA ALA A 36 -17.59 1.48 -23.65
C ALA A 36 -18.69 0.53 -23.13
N LEU A 37 -18.53 -0.02 -21.91
CA LEU A 37 -19.55 -0.84 -21.28
C LEU A 37 -20.84 -0.07 -20.98
N ALA A 38 -20.76 1.23 -20.70
CA ALA A 38 -21.94 2.08 -20.48
C ALA A 38 -22.90 2.11 -21.67
N LEU A 39 -22.43 1.75 -22.88
CA LEU A 39 -23.27 1.64 -24.08
C LEU A 39 -24.13 0.36 -24.10
N LEU A 40 -23.82 -0.62 -23.25
CA LEU A 40 -24.55 -1.87 -23.17
C LEU A 40 -25.87 -1.71 -22.37
N PRO A 41 -27.01 -2.21 -22.87
CA PRO A 41 -28.28 -2.14 -22.13
C PRO A 41 -28.23 -2.77 -20.74
N ALA A 42 -27.44 -3.81 -20.56
CA ALA A 42 -27.26 -4.49 -19.27
C ALA A 42 -26.64 -3.60 -18.17
N MET A 43 -26.01 -2.48 -18.56
CA MET A 43 -25.37 -1.54 -17.63
C MET A 43 -26.28 -0.37 -17.23
N HIS A 44 -27.55 -0.34 -17.69
CA HIS A 44 -28.47 0.77 -17.46
C HIS A 44 -28.68 1.06 -15.95
N GLU A 45 -29.00 0.03 -15.16
CA GLU A 45 -29.19 0.19 -13.72
C GLU A 45 -27.91 0.69 -13.03
N LEU A 46 -26.73 0.15 -13.42
CA LEU A 46 -25.45 0.54 -12.84
C LEU A 46 -25.04 1.96 -13.23
N ARG A 47 -25.47 2.42 -14.42
CA ARG A 47 -25.24 3.76 -14.91
C ARG A 47 -26.08 4.79 -14.16
N GLU A 48 -27.38 4.53 -13.97
CA GLU A 48 -28.30 5.47 -13.33
C GLU A 48 -28.19 5.49 -11.79
N VAL A 49 -28.14 4.35 -11.17
CA VAL A 49 -28.17 4.24 -9.69
C VAL A 49 -26.76 4.15 -9.10
N GLY A 50 -25.82 3.57 -9.85
CA GLY A 50 -24.51 3.24 -9.34
C GLY A 50 -24.51 2.07 -8.36
N LEU A 51 -23.35 1.82 -7.75
CA LEU A 51 -23.30 0.92 -6.58
C LEU A 51 -23.68 1.68 -5.31
N PRO A 52 -24.36 1.00 -4.36
CA PRO A 52 -24.60 1.58 -3.05
C PRO A 52 -23.27 2.02 -2.39
N SER A 53 -23.26 3.19 -1.77
CA SER A 53 -22.06 3.78 -1.13
C SER A 53 -21.38 2.86 -0.12
N TYR A 54 -22.17 2.07 0.63
CA TYR A 54 -21.64 1.12 1.60
C TYR A 54 -20.82 0.00 0.96
N VAL A 55 -21.16 -0.44 -0.28
CA VAL A 55 -20.36 -1.46 -1.00
C VAL A 55 -18.95 -0.94 -1.29
N ILE A 56 -18.85 0.32 -1.67
CA ILE A 56 -17.56 0.94 -2.01
C ILE A 56 -16.75 1.20 -0.75
N LEU A 57 -17.36 1.80 0.29
CA LEU A 57 -16.65 2.21 1.50
C LEU A 57 -16.39 1.05 2.45
N GLU A 58 -17.34 0.11 2.61
CA GLU A 58 -17.26 -0.94 3.63
C GLU A 58 -16.70 -2.27 3.09
N ILE A 59 -16.71 -2.48 1.76
CA ILE A 59 -16.19 -3.71 1.15
C ILE A 59 -14.90 -3.44 0.37
N PHE A 60 -14.91 -2.52 -0.60
CA PHE A 60 -13.75 -2.33 -1.47
C PHE A 60 -12.58 -1.69 -0.72
N LEU A 61 -12.86 -0.63 0.02
CA LEU A 61 -11.83 0.16 0.68
C LEU A 61 -11.05 -0.65 1.74
N PRO A 62 -11.69 -1.40 2.66
CA PRO A 62 -10.96 -2.19 3.65
C PRO A 62 -10.03 -3.24 3.04
N ILE A 63 -10.44 -3.91 1.96
CA ILE A 63 -9.60 -4.90 1.27
C ILE A 63 -8.36 -4.24 0.69
N MET A 64 -8.53 -3.14 -0.05
CA MET A 64 -7.44 -2.43 -0.71
C MET A 64 -6.44 -1.88 0.30
N LEU A 65 -6.93 -1.19 1.33
CA LEU A 65 -6.08 -0.56 2.34
C LEU A 65 -5.35 -1.59 3.23
N PHE A 66 -6.00 -2.70 3.56
CA PHE A 66 -5.35 -3.76 4.32
C PHE A 66 -4.17 -4.36 3.55
N TRP A 67 -4.35 -4.61 2.25
CA TRP A 67 -3.28 -5.11 1.39
C TRP A 67 -2.14 -4.09 1.23
N GLU A 68 -2.47 -2.83 1.00
CA GLU A 68 -1.48 -1.76 0.85
C GLU A 68 -0.67 -1.54 2.13
N ALA A 69 -1.35 -1.48 3.29
CA ALA A 69 -0.70 -1.36 4.59
C ALA A 69 0.22 -2.54 4.89
N ARG A 70 -0.21 -3.75 4.54
CA ARG A 70 0.59 -4.96 4.73
C ARG A 70 1.88 -4.97 3.92
N ASN A 71 1.88 -4.35 2.74
CA ASN A 71 3.03 -4.25 1.85
C ASN A 71 3.86 -2.97 2.05
N THR A 72 3.63 -2.26 3.15
CA THR A 72 4.35 -1.03 3.48
C THR A 72 5.34 -1.28 4.59
N SER A 73 6.59 -0.81 4.42
CA SER A 73 7.66 -0.99 5.39
C SER A 73 7.44 -0.16 6.66
N LEU A 74 7.21 -0.83 7.80
CA LEU A 74 7.07 -0.17 9.10
C LEU A 74 8.35 0.53 9.57
N ARG A 75 9.52 0.01 9.21
CA ARG A 75 10.82 0.62 9.55
C ARG A 75 10.93 2.02 8.95
N GLU A 76 10.63 2.15 7.66
CA GLU A 76 10.69 3.43 6.96
C GLU A 76 9.57 4.39 7.39
N VAL A 77 8.35 3.86 7.65
CA VAL A 77 7.24 4.63 8.22
C VAL A 77 7.66 5.24 9.56
N ARG A 78 8.28 4.45 10.44
CA ARG A 78 8.72 4.90 11.75
C ARG A 78 9.82 5.96 11.68
N LYS A 79 10.74 5.85 10.72
CA LYS A 79 11.81 6.85 10.47
C LYS A 79 11.25 8.18 9.97
N SER A 80 10.23 8.15 9.12
CA SER A 80 9.64 9.33 8.47
C SER A 80 8.28 9.73 9.05
N LEU A 81 7.91 9.22 10.23
CA LEU A 81 6.56 9.33 10.80
C LEU A 81 6.04 10.78 10.87
N ARG A 82 6.89 11.74 11.27
CA ARG A 82 6.49 13.16 11.33
C ARG A 82 6.15 13.72 9.96
N ALA A 83 6.97 13.44 8.95
CA ALA A 83 6.73 13.88 7.59
C ALA A 83 5.44 13.25 7.04
N ILE A 84 5.26 11.94 7.25
CA ILE A 84 4.10 11.17 6.80
C ILE A 84 2.80 11.67 7.46
N ILE A 85 2.77 11.89 8.77
CA ILE A 85 1.60 12.44 9.46
C ILE A 85 1.30 13.85 8.96
N THR A 86 2.34 14.70 8.80
CA THR A 86 2.13 16.08 8.37
C THR A 86 1.64 16.13 6.92
N SER A 87 2.19 15.33 6.01
CA SER A 87 1.72 15.26 4.62
C SER A 87 0.39 14.52 4.49
N GLY A 88 0.18 13.45 5.22
CA GLY A 88 -1.07 12.68 5.20
C GLY A 88 -2.26 13.38 5.89
N THR A 89 -2.02 14.38 6.73
CA THR A 89 -3.11 15.09 7.42
C THR A 89 -3.19 16.56 7.01
N VAL A 90 -2.14 17.35 7.28
CA VAL A 90 -2.19 18.81 7.05
C VAL A 90 -2.25 19.12 5.56
N LEU A 91 -1.47 18.44 4.72
CA LEU A 91 -1.50 18.66 3.27
C LEU A 91 -2.87 18.30 2.68
N VAL A 92 -3.51 17.22 3.15
CA VAL A 92 -4.85 16.81 2.71
C VAL A 92 -5.87 17.91 3.02
N ILE A 93 -5.90 18.39 4.28
CA ILE A 93 -6.80 19.45 4.71
C ILE A 93 -6.57 20.72 3.89
N VAL A 94 -5.32 21.17 3.80
CA VAL A 94 -4.97 22.40 3.04
C VAL A 94 -5.34 22.25 1.57
N THR A 95 -5.14 21.07 0.96
CA THR A 95 -5.48 20.81 -0.43
C THR A 95 -6.99 20.84 -0.64
N ALA A 96 -7.77 20.19 0.24
CA ALA A 96 -9.23 20.19 0.17
C ALA A 96 -9.80 21.60 0.24
N PHE A 97 -9.36 22.39 1.22
CA PHE A 97 -9.82 23.77 1.38
C PHE A 97 -9.34 24.71 0.27
N ALA A 98 -8.11 24.53 -0.24
CA ALA A 98 -7.61 25.32 -1.36
C ALA A 98 -8.42 25.08 -2.63
N MET A 99 -8.74 23.82 -2.94
CA MET A 99 -9.60 23.46 -4.08
C MET A 99 -11.01 24.01 -3.91
N ALA A 100 -11.61 23.83 -2.72
CA ALA A 100 -12.93 24.37 -2.40
C ALA A 100 -12.95 25.90 -2.55
N GLY A 101 -11.94 26.59 -2.02
CA GLY A 101 -11.82 28.04 -2.14
C GLY A 101 -11.73 28.53 -3.58
N VAL A 102 -10.97 27.82 -4.44
CA VAL A 102 -10.89 28.15 -5.88
C VAL A 102 -12.23 27.92 -6.58
N LEU A 103 -12.90 26.80 -6.31
CA LEU A 103 -14.22 26.51 -6.89
C LEU A 103 -15.28 27.54 -6.48
N THR A 104 -15.30 27.92 -5.20
CA THR A 104 -16.29 28.88 -4.69
C THR A 104 -16.01 30.30 -5.16
N HIS A 105 -14.73 30.73 -5.07
CA HIS A 105 -14.39 32.13 -5.37
C HIS A 105 -14.41 32.46 -6.86
N PHE A 106 -13.87 31.58 -7.70
CA PHE A 106 -13.72 31.84 -9.15
C PHE A 106 -14.88 31.30 -9.99
N PHE A 107 -15.51 30.21 -9.54
CA PHE A 107 -16.54 29.53 -10.30
C PHE A 107 -17.93 29.58 -9.66
N HIS A 108 -18.04 30.22 -8.47
CA HIS A 108 -19.31 30.40 -7.76
C HIS A 108 -20.04 29.07 -7.43
N ILE A 109 -19.28 27.99 -7.25
CA ILE A 109 -19.81 26.72 -6.79
C ILE A 109 -20.15 26.82 -5.31
N ASP A 110 -21.27 26.23 -4.90
CA ASP A 110 -21.65 26.14 -3.51
C ASP A 110 -20.54 25.55 -2.64
N TRP A 111 -20.33 26.14 -1.44
CA TRP A 111 -19.24 25.75 -0.56
C TRP A 111 -19.26 24.27 -0.16
N GLY A 112 -20.47 23.72 0.12
CA GLY A 112 -20.61 22.31 0.46
C GLY A 112 -20.19 21.37 -0.68
N THR A 113 -20.69 21.63 -1.88
CA THR A 113 -20.33 20.90 -3.10
C THR A 113 -18.83 21.02 -3.40
N ALA A 114 -18.29 22.25 -3.30
CA ALA A 114 -16.87 22.52 -3.52
C ALA A 114 -15.96 21.79 -2.52
N LEU A 115 -16.36 21.74 -1.25
CA LEU A 115 -15.60 21.06 -0.20
C LEU A 115 -15.65 19.52 -0.36
N ILE A 116 -16.77 18.95 -0.81
CA ILE A 116 -16.88 17.54 -1.13
C ILE A 116 -15.91 17.18 -2.25
N ILE A 117 -15.88 17.95 -3.36
CA ILE A 117 -14.94 17.75 -4.47
C ILE A 117 -13.49 17.87 -3.97
N GLY A 118 -13.21 18.93 -3.19
CA GLY A 118 -11.88 19.16 -2.61
C GLY A 118 -11.43 18.00 -1.71
N ALA A 119 -12.32 17.50 -0.84
CA ALA A 119 -12.05 16.38 0.05
C ALA A 119 -11.79 15.09 -0.75
N ALA A 120 -12.65 14.77 -1.74
CA ALA A 120 -12.48 13.59 -2.57
C ALA A 120 -11.19 13.59 -3.39
N LEU A 121 -10.73 14.78 -3.82
CA LEU A 121 -9.51 14.94 -4.62
C LEU A 121 -8.24 15.21 -3.78
N ALA A 122 -8.36 15.40 -2.48
CA ALA A 122 -7.19 15.68 -1.63
C ALA A 122 -6.20 14.51 -1.54
N PRO A 123 -6.62 13.22 -1.43
CA PRO A 123 -5.70 12.11 -1.28
C PRO A 123 -4.88 11.88 -2.55
N THR A 124 -3.70 11.27 -2.36
CA THR A 124 -2.81 10.87 -3.44
C THR A 124 -2.63 9.37 -3.43
N ASP A 125 -2.58 8.75 -4.60
CA ASP A 125 -2.44 7.31 -4.80
C ASP A 125 -0.98 6.95 -5.14
N ALA A 126 -0.37 6.12 -4.31
CA ALA A 126 0.99 5.64 -4.52
C ALA A 126 1.06 4.37 -5.38
N THR A 127 -0.07 3.72 -5.70
CA THR A 127 -0.09 2.46 -6.45
C THR A 127 0.47 2.62 -7.86
N ALA A 128 0.17 3.73 -8.53
CA ALA A 128 0.73 4.04 -9.83
C ALA A 128 2.25 4.31 -9.80
N VAL A 129 2.76 4.80 -8.67
CA VAL A 129 4.22 5.01 -8.45
C VAL A 129 4.92 3.70 -8.15
N ALA A 130 4.25 2.74 -7.53
CA ALA A 130 4.79 1.41 -7.25
C ALA A 130 5.18 0.64 -8.53
N THR A 131 4.53 0.94 -9.66
CA THR A 131 4.90 0.36 -10.97
C THR A 131 6.26 0.84 -11.49
N LEU A 132 6.84 1.86 -10.86
CA LEU A 132 8.16 2.42 -11.17
C LEU A 132 9.27 1.85 -10.28
N ASN A 133 9.06 0.68 -9.67
CA ASN A 133 10.07 0.00 -8.88
C ASN A 133 11.41 -0.08 -9.62
N GLY A 134 12.50 0.21 -8.91
CA GLY A 134 13.87 0.27 -9.47
C GLY A 134 14.25 1.60 -10.14
N LYS A 135 13.31 2.56 -10.28
CA LYS A 135 13.60 3.90 -10.85
C LYS A 135 13.58 5.02 -9.82
N LEU A 136 13.05 4.77 -8.65
CA LEU A 136 13.04 5.69 -7.50
C LEU A 136 13.67 5.01 -6.29
N PRO A 137 14.31 5.79 -5.38
CA PRO A 137 14.79 5.26 -4.11
C PRO A 137 13.63 4.62 -3.33
N LYS A 138 13.87 3.46 -2.74
CA LYS A 138 12.86 2.74 -1.95
C LYS A 138 12.25 3.57 -0.84
N ARG A 139 13.08 4.35 -0.14
CA ARG A 139 12.61 5.26 0.89
C ARG A 139 11.54 6.21 0.36
N SER A 140 11.74 6.78 -0.83
CA SER A 140 10.77 7.68 -1.46
C SER A 140 9.46 6.96 -1.78
N ILE A 141 9.53 5.74 -2.32
CA ILE A 141 8.35 4.91 -2.62
C ILE A 141 7.61 4.55 -1.33
N THR A 142 8.33 4.14 -0.29
CA THR A 142 7.72 3.76 1.00
C THR A 142 7.08 4.96 1.70
N VAL A 143 7.73 6.12 1.68
CA VAL A 143 7.17 7.36 2.24
C VAL A 143 5.89 7.75 1.49
N LEU A 144 5.89 7.68 0.16
CA LEU A 144 4.69 7.96 -0.65
C LEU A 144 3.56 6.97 -0.37
N LYS A 145 3.85 5.68 -0.23
CA LYS A 145 2.85 4.66 0.16
C LYS A 145 2.29 4.93 1.56
N ALA A 146 3.15 5.21 2.53
CA ALA A 146 2.72 5.49 3.88
C ALA A 146 1.95 6.81 4.00
N GLU A 147 2.33 7.83 3.22
CA GLU A 147 1.56 9.08 3.07
C GLU A 147 0.17 8.77 2.53
N SER A 148 0.06 7.95 1.47
CA SER A 148 -1.22 7.53 0.87
C SER A 148 -2.14 6.86 1.89
N LEU A 149 -1.63 5.93 2.69
CA LEU A 149 -2.43 5.26 3.72
C LEU A 149 -3.00 6.20 4.79
N ILE A 150 -2.25 7.23 5.20
CA ILE A 150 -2.71 8.19 6.21
C ILE A 150 -3.65 9.22 5.58
N ASN A 151 -3.37 9.66 4.35
CA ASN A 151 -4.20 10.63 3.68
C ASN A 151 -5.60 10.08 3.35
N ASP A 152 -5.72 8.79 3.07
CA ASP A 152 -7.02 8.13 2.84
C ASP A 152 -7.89 8.17 4.10
N GLY A 153 -7.32 7.89 5.27
CA GLY A 153 -8.01 8.04 6.55
C GLY A 153 -8.43 9.48 6.84
N THR A 154 -7.54 10.45 6.58
CA THR A 154 -7.83 11.87 6.75
C THR A 154 -8.93 12.34 5.79
N THR A 155 -8.86 11.89 4.55
CA THR A 155 -9.83 12.21 3.50
C THR A 155 -11.25 11.83 3.88
N LEU A 156 -11.47 10.63 4.39
CA LEU A 156 -12.80 10.18 4.76
C LEU A 156 -13.39 11.00 5.91
N VAL A 157 -12.57 11.43 6.86
CA VAL A 157 -13.04 12.33 7.92
C VAL A 157 -13.38 13.71 7.37
N VAL A 158 -12.52 14.30 6.52
CA VAL A 158 -12.79 15.59 5.86
C VAL A 158 -14.00 15.51 4.94
N PHE A 159 -14.18 14.39 4.25
CA PHE A 159 -15.33 14.14 3.39
C PHE A 159 -16.64 14.01 4.20
N ALA A 160 -16.63 13.31 5.33
CA ALA A 160 -17.78 13.24 6.22
C ALA A 160 -18.18 14.63 6.76
N LEU A 161 -17.19 15.46 7.12
CA LEU A 161 -17.40 16.85 7.49
C LEU A 161 -17.97 17.67 6.32
N ALA A 162 -17.46 17.48 5.11
CA ALA A 162 -17.95 18.17 3.92
C ALA A 162 -19.41 17.86 3.61
N ILE A 163 -19.84 16.59 3.80
CA ILE A 163 -21.24 16.19 3.65
C ILE A 163 -22.13 16.88 4.70
N GLN A 164 -21.69 16.98 5.96
CA GLN A 164 -22.43 17.68 7.01
C GLN A 164 -22.57 19.17 6.68
N VAL A 165 -21.51 19.82 6.21
CA VAL A 165 -21.56 21.22 5.75
C VAL A 165 -22.53 21.39 4.57
N ALA A 166 -22.50 20.48 3.59
CA ALA A 166 -23.44 20.49 2.46
C ALA A 166 -24.89 20.29 2.90
N GLY A 167 -25.12 19.58 4.02
CA GLY A 167 -26.42 19.43 4.68
C GLY A 167 -26.84 20.64 5.53
N GLY A 168 -26.04 21.71 5.59
CA GLY A 168 -26.35 22.95 6.31
C GLY A 168 -25.89 22.97 7.78
N ALA A 169 -25.01 22.06 8.19
CA ALA A 169 -24.47 22.07 9.54
C ALA A 169 -23.41 23.17 9.72
N ASP A 170 -23.56 23.99 10.75
CA ASP A 170 -22.55 24.96 11.18
C ASP A 170 -21.47 24.27 12.02
N LEU A 171 -20.34 23.96 11.40
CA LEU A 171 -19.24 23.29 12.09
C LEU A 171 -18.19 24.31 12.59
N SER A 172 -17.97 24.32 13.91
CA SER A 172 -16.85 25.07 14.49
C SER A 172 -15.53 24.35 14.24
N VAL A 173 -14.43 25.09 14.12
CA VAL A 173 -13.07 24.54 13.94
C VAL A 173 -12.70 23.59 15.10
N SER A 174 -13.13 23.92 16.33
CA SER A 174 -12.90 23.06 17.50
C SER A 174 -13.65 21.73 17.40
N HIS A 175 -14.88 21.73 16.89
CA HIS A 175 -15.65 20.50 16.68
C HIS A 175 -15.02 19.63 15.59
N ALA A 176 -14.64 20.22 14.44
CA ALA A 176 -13.96 19.51 13.36
C ALA A 176 -12.62 18.91 13.81
N GLY A 177 -11.83 19.68 14.59
CA GLY A 177 -10.58 19.18 15.18
C GLY A 177 -10.78 18.04 16.18
N GLY A 178 -11.81 18.15 17.02
CA GLY A 178 -12.20 17.11 17.97
C GLY A 178 -12.64 15.82 17.27
N MET A 179 -13.47 15.95 16.23
CA MET A 179 -13.93 14.83 15.43
C MET A 179 -12.75 14.11 14.75
N LEU A 180 -11.83 14.84 14.15
CA LEU A 180 -10.64 14.28 13.50
C LEU A 180 -9.75 13.56 14.52
N ALA A 181 -9.48 14.18 15.66
CA ALA A 181 -8.68 13.57 16.73
C ALA A 181 -9.34 12.30 17.29
N PHE A 182 -10.64 12.34 17.57
CA PHE A 182 -11.38 11.18 18.05
C PHE A 182 -11.38 10.04 17.05
N SER A 183 -11.69 10.33 15.77
CA SER A 183 -11.71 9.33 14.70
C SER A 183 -10.39 8.60 14.58
N PHE A 184 -9.26 9.32 14.61
CA PHE A 184 -7.94 8.71 14.54
C PHE A 184 -7.58 7.91 15.80
N LEU A 185 -7.79 8.47 16.99
CA LEU A 185 -7.45 7.79 18.24
C LEU A 185 -8.29 6.53 18.45
N CYS A 186 -9.59 6.60 18.18
CA CYS A 186 -10.49 5.46 18.22
C CYS A 186 -10.06 4.39 17.20
N GLY A 187 -9.80 4.79 15.94
CA GLY A 187 -9.32 3.88 14.91
C GLY A 187 -8.01 3.19 15.28
N ILE A 188 -7.05 3.91 15.86
CA ILE A 188 -5.80 3.34 16.34
C ILE A 188 -6.06 2.32 17.47
N ALA A 189 -6.87 2.66 18.46
CA ALA A 189 -7.18 1.80 19.59
C ALA A 189 -7.87 0.49 19.14
N VAL A 190 -8.90 0.62 18.29
CA VAL A 190 -9.61 -0.53 17.71
C VAL A 190 -8.70 -1.37 16.83
N GLY A 191 -7.90 -0.74 15.96
CA GLY A 191 -6.97 -1.44 15.08
C GLY A 191 -5.92 -2.25 15.83
N LEU A 192 -5.38 -1.70 16.93
CA LEU A 192 -4.46 -2.42 17.82
C LEU A 192 -5.15 -3.59 18.53
N ALA A 193 -6.37 -3.39 19.04
CA ALA A 193 -7.14 -4.42 19.73
C ALA A 193 -7.49 -5.58 18.78
N VAL A 194 -8.05 -5.27 17.62
CA VAL A 194 -8.40 -6.27 16.59
C VAL A 194 -7.13 -6.98 16.08
N GLY A 195 -6.06 -6.24 15.80
CA GLY A 195 -4.78 -6.81 15.38
C GLY A 195 -4.19 -7.76 16.42
N TRP A 196 -4.28 -7.40 17.71
CA TRP A 196 -3.82 -8.26 18.80
C TRP A 196 -4.65 -9.54 18.93
N VAL A 197 -5.98 -9.43 18.96
CA VAL A 197 -6.89 -10.59 18.99
C VAL A 197 -6.63 -11.49 17.80
N ALA A 198 -6.57 -10.90 16.62
CA ALA A 198 -6.30 -11.61 15.40
C ALA A 198 -4.94 -12.33 15.43
N ASN A 199 -3.90 -11.71 15.96
CA ASN A 199 -2.60 -12.36 16.09
C ASN A 199 -2.64 -13.60 17.02
N GLN A 200 -3.42 -13.56 18.11
CA GLN A 200 -3.56 -14.69 19.02
C GLN A 200 -4.36 -15.85 18.41
N LEU A 201 -5.42 -15.53 17.69
CA LEU A 201 -6.30 -16.55 17.08
C LEU A 201 -5.61 -17.26 15.91
N ARG A 202 -4.85 -16.55 15.09
CA ARG A 202 -4.24 -17.08 13.87
C ARG A 202 -3.25 -18.22 14.12
N ALA A 203 -2.54 -18.22 15.27
CA ALA A 203 -1.63 -19.28 15.66
C ALA A 203 -2.34 -20.64 15.83
N ARG A 204 -3.66 -20.62 16.06
CA ARG A 204 -4.50 -21.82 16.27
C ARG A 204 -5.06 -22.41 14.97
N ILE A 205 -4.96 -21.68 13.85
CA ILE A 205 -5.55 -22.09 12.59
C ILE A 205 -4.52 -22.90 11.78
N ALA A 206 -4.79 -24.19 11.63
CA ALA A 206 -3.90 -25.11 10.94
C ALA A 206 -4.22 -25.21 9.43
N ASN A 207 -5.51 -25.22 9.07
CA ASN A 207 -5.96 -25.37 7.69
C ASN A 207 -5.76 -24.07 6.89
N PRO A 208 -5.07 -24.10 5.73
CA PRO A 208 -4.81 -22.93 4.90
C PRO A 208 -6.07 -22.22 4.40
N MET A 209 -7.13 -22.95 4.05
CA MET A 209 -8.39 -22.34 3.59
C MET A 209 -9.06 -21.56 4.70
N ASN A 210 -9.18 -22.14 5.91
CA ASN A 210 -9.71 -21.43 7.07
C ASN A 210 -8.87 -20.23 7.44
N PHE A 211 -7.54 -20.31 7.26
CA PHE A 211 -6.64 -19.19 7.47
C PHE A 211 -6.91 -18.03 6.50
N VAL A 212 -7.14 -18.32 5.21
CA VAL A 212 -7.46 -17.28 4.22
C VAL A 212 -8.79 -16.60 4.56
N ILE A 213 -9.86 -17.38 4.83
CA ILE A 213 -11.17 -16.83 5.21
C ILE A 213 -11.03 -15.96 6.47
N TYR A 214 -10.33 -16.47 7.49
CA TYR A 214 -10.07 -15.74 8.72
C TYR A 214 -9.34 -14.41 8.45
N MET A 215 -8.25 -14.43 7.68
CA MET A 215 -7.52 -13.23 7.33
C MET A 215 -8.38 -12.22 6.55
N MET A 216 -9.27 -12.70 5.69
CA MET A 216 -10.19 -11.84 4.93
C MET A 216 -11.23 -11.15 5.81
N THR A 217 -11.62 -11.73 6.95
CA THR A 217 -12.60 -11.11 7.85
C THR A 217 -12.01 -9.98 8.69
N ILE A 218 -10.69 -9.96 8.92
CA ILE A 218 -10.04 -9.00 9.83
C ILE A 218 -10.27 -7.53 9.42
N PRO A 219 -10.03 -7.10 8.16
CA PRO A 219 -10.27 -5.71 7.77
C PRO A 219 -11.72 -5.29 7.96
N PHE A 220 -12.69 -6.17 7.68
CA PHE A 220 -14.11 -5.88 7.88
C PHE A 220 -14.46 -5.73 9.35
N VAL A 221 -13.94 -6.60 10.21
CA VAL A 221 -14.13 -6.51 11.66
C VAL A 221 -13.51 -5.21 12.21
N ALA A 222 -12.27 -4.89 11.80
CA ALA A 222 -11.62 -3.66 12.22
C ALA A 222 -12.39 -2.41 11.78
N PHE A 223 -12.85 -2.40 10.53
CA PHE A 223 -13.65 -1.32 9.97
C PHE A 223 -14.97 -1.17 10.73
N PHE A 224 -15.76 -2.23 10.79
CA PHE A 224 -17.08 -2.24 11.41
C PHE A 224 -17.04 -1.85 12.89
N VAL A 225 -16.14 -2.46 13.68
CA VAL A 225 -16.04 -2.15 15.11
C VAL A 225 -15.68 -0.68 15.33
N SER A 226 -14.77 -0.12 14.54
CA SER A 226 -14.39 1.28 14.67
C SER A 226 -15.53 2.24 14.31
N GLU A 227 -16.21 2.01 13.19
CA GLU A 227 -17.36 2.82 12.73
C GLU A 227 -18.58 2.71 13.65
N SER A 228 -18.71 1.59 14.40
CA SER A 228 -19.81 1.40 15.36
C SER A 228 -19.61 2.19 16.66
N ILE A 229 -18.41 2.71 16.93
CA ILE A 229 -18.13 3.52 18.11
C ILE A 229 -18.46 4.97 17.77
N GLU A 230 -19.59 5.46 18.22
CA GLU A 230 -20.07 6.83 18.07
C GLU A 230 -20.33 7.46 19.44
N ILE A 231 -19.71 8.61 19.73
CA ILE A 231 -19.88 9.32 21.02
C ILE A 231 -20.95 10.42 20.89
N SER A 232 -21.00 11.08 19.75
CA SER A 232 -21.99 12.12 19.43
C SER A 232 -22.32 12.08 17.94
N GLU A 233 -23.41 12.73 17.52
CA GLU A 233 -23.83 12.74 16.12
C GLU A 233 -22.67 13.09 15.18
N GLY A 234 -22.29 12.11 14.33
CA GLY A 234 -21.19 12.23 13.37
C GLY A 234 -19.78 12.03 13.93
N MET A 235 -19.58 11.88 15.24
CA MET A 235 -18.25 11.64 15.83
C MET A 235 -17.98 10.13 15.96
N LYS A 236 -17.60 9.52 14.85
CA LYS A 236 -17.31 8.08 14.72
C LYS A 236 -15.82 7.78 14.70
N GLY A 237 -15.47 6.56 15.11
CA GLY A 237 -14.12 6.04 14.92
C GLY A 237 -13.83 5.82 13.43
N SER A 238 -12.57 6.04 12.99
CA SER A 238 -12.20 5.81 11.59
C SER A 238 -11.96 4.32 11.33
N GLY A 239 -12.85 3.69 10.57
CA GLY A 239 -12.70 2.31 10.11
C GLY A 239 -11.44 2.12 9.27
N VAL A 240 -11.09 3.09 8.42
CA VAL A 240 -9.86 3.08 7.60
C VAL A 240 -8.61 3.03 8.46
N VAL A 241 -8.51 3.89 9.49
CA VAL A 241 -7.36 3.89 10.40
C VAL A 241 -7.27 2.56 11.15
N ALA A 242 -8.41 2.00 11.58
CA ALA A 242 -8.45 0.71 12.26
C ALA A 242 -7.95 -0.44 11.36
N VAL A 243 -8.35 -0.46 10.10
CA VAL A 243 -7.88 -1.44 9.11
C VAL A 243 -6.36 -1.33 8.90
N VAL A 244 -5.84 -0.13 8.67
CA VAL A 244 -4.40 0.12 8.43
C VAL A 244 -3.58 -0.28 9.65
N VAL A 245 -4.00 0.12 10.86
CA VAL A 245 -3.29 -0.21 12.10
C VAL A 245 -3.33 -1.71 12.40
N SER A 246 -4.46 -2.38 12.17
CA SER A 246 -4.56 -3.84 12.32
C SER A 246 -3.65 -4.59 11.34
N ALA A 247 -3.57 -4.12 10.10
CA ALA A 247 -2.66 -4.67 9.08
C ALA A 247 -1.19 -4.49 9.49
N PHE A 248 -0.79 -3.30 9.96
CA PHE A 248 0.55 -3.05 10.48
C PHE A 248 0.88 -3.92 11.69
N TYR A 249 -0.06 -4.07 12.64
CA TYR A 249 0.12 -4.94 13.80
C TYR A 249 0.40 -6.39 13.37
N LEU A 250 -0.43 -6.92 12.48
CA LEU A 250 -0.29 -8.28 11.96
C LEU A 250 0.97 -8.48 11.12
N THR A 251 1.41 -7.47 10.40
CA THR A 251 2.65 -7.52 9.62
C THR A 251 3.87 -7.54 10.55
N TYR A 252 3.85 -6.78 11.63
CA TYR A 252 4.98 -6.69 12.55
C TYR A 252 5.10 -7.90 13.49
N TYR A 253 4.00 -8.26 14.16
CA TYR A 253 4.02 -9.36 15.15
C TYR A 253 3.69 -10.73 14.55
N GLY A 254 3.28 -10.75 13.31
CA GLY A 254 2.72 -11.93 12.67
C GLY A 254 3.65 -12.79 11.87
N VAL A 255 4.84 -12.33 11.63
CA VAL A 255 5.83 -13.04 10.80
C VAL A 255 6.15 -14.43 11.35
N ASP A 256 6.24 -14.53 12.68
CA ASP A 256 6.69 -15.74 13.37
C ASP A 256 5.57 -16.79 13.57
N THR A 257 4.31 -16.40 13.41
CA THR A 257 3.16 -17.24 13.77
C THR A 257 2.45 -17.84 12.56
N ILE A 258 2.79 -17.40 11.34
CA ILE A 258 2.17 -17.91 10.11
C ILE A 258 2.97 -19.10 9.59
N LYS A 259 2.29 -20.26 9.42
CA LYS A 259 2.89 -21.42 8.77
C LYS A 259 3.23 -21.10 7.31
N PRO A 260 4.32 -21.68 6.72
CA PRO A 260 4.72 -21.42 5.34
C PRO A 260 3.60 -21.66 4.33
N GLN A 261 2.87 -22.75 4.49
CA GLN A 261 1.73 -23.11 3.66
C GLN A 261 0.65 -22.02 3.65
N ASN A 262 0.32 -21.45 4.82
CA ASN A 262 -0.66 -20.37 4.95
C ASN A 262 -0.20 -19.08 4.25
N ARG A 263 1.12 -18.80 4.24
CA ARG A 263 1.67 -17.66 3.48
C ARG A 263 1.58 -17.91 1.98
N PHE A 264 1.96 -19.10 1.53
CA PHE A 264 1.97 -19.44 0.11
C PHE A 264 0.60 -19.33 -0.54
N TYR A 265 -0.46 -19.81 0.12
CA TYR A 265 -1.83 -19.72 -0.40
C TYR A 265 -2.50 -18.36 -0.13
N GLY A 266 -2.20 -17.71 0.99
CA GLY A 266 -2.90 -16.50 1.41
C GLY A 266 -2.46 -15.23 0.68
N LEU A 267 -1.17 -15.04 0.42
CA LEU A 267 -0.66 -13.81 -0.20
C LEU A 267 -1.20 -13.57 -1.61
N PRO A 268 -1.21 -14.56 -2.53
CA PRO A 268 -1.74 -14.35 -3.87
C PRO A 268 -3.22 -13.95 -3.89
N ILE A 269 -4.04 -14.52 -3.00
CA ILE A 269 -5.47 -14.20 -2.92
C ILE A 269 -5.68 -12.73 -2.60
N TRP A 270 -4.92 -12.19 -1.64
CA TRP A 270 -4.98 -10.76 -1.31
C TRP A 270 -4.57 -9.86 -2.47
N ALA A 271 -3.51 -10.24 -3.18
CA ALA A 271 -3.05 -9.52 -4.37
C ALA A 271 -4.14 -9.48 -5.44
N TYR A 272 -4.77 -10.62 -5.73
CA TYR A 272 -5.86 -10.71 -6.70
C TYR A 272 -7.10 -9.93 -6.26
N MET A 273 -7.50 -10.02 -5.00
CA MET A 273 -8.66 -9.29 -4.49
C MET A 273 -8.45 -7.77 -4.56
N SER A 274 -7.30 -7.27 -4.12
CA SER A 274 -6.97 -5.85 -4.21
C SER A 274 -6.93 -5.37 -5.67
N TYR A 275 -6.35 -6.17 -6.56
CA TYR A 275 -6.30 -5.89 -7.98
C TYR A 275 -7.69 -5.82 -8.63
N LEU A 276 -8.58 -6.77 -8.31
CA LEU A 276 -9.96 -6.77 -8.81
C LEU A 276 -10.76 -5.59 -8.27
N MET A 277 -10.65 -5.28 -6.97
CA MET A 277 -11.38 -4.16 -6.36
C MET A 277 -10.92 -2.83 -6.96
N ASN A 278 -9.62 -2.63 -7.09
CA ASN A 278 -9.07 -1.43 -7.71
C ASN A 278 -9.52 -1.30 -9.18
N GLY A 279 -9.41 -2.38 -9.94
CA GLY A 279 -9.88 -2.40 -11.34
C GLY A 279 -11.36 -2.12 -11.48
N ALA A 280 -12.19 -2.69 -10.59
CA ALA A 280 -13.63 -2.47 -10.60
C ALA A 280 -14.00 -1.00 -10.37
N ILE A 281 -13.33 -0.28 -9.45
CA ILE A 281 -13.58 1.15 -9.21
C ILE A 281 -13.38 1.96 -10.49
N PHE A 282 -12.29 1.73 -11.23
CA PHE A 282 -12.01 2.45 -12.46
C PHE A 282 -13.05 2.16 -13.56
N VAL A 283 -13.47 0.90 -13.70
CA VAL A 283 -14.51 0.53 -14.66
C VAL A 283 -15.86 1.15 -14.28
N LEU A 284 -16.24 1.09 -12.98
CA LEU A 284 -17.48 1.66 -12.49
C LEU A 284 -17.59 3.17 -12.72
N VAL A 285 -16.48 3.89 -12.49
CA VAL A 285 -16.43 5.33 -12.82
C VAL A 285 -16.65 5.54 -14.31
N GLY A 286 -15.98 4.74 -15.16
CA GLY A 286 -16.20 4.82 -16.61
C GLY A 286 -17.65 4.58 -17.00
N VAL A 287 -18.35 3.65 -16.35
CA VAL A 287 -19.78 3.36 -16.60
C VAL A 287 -20.68 4.53 -16.20
N GLN A 288 -20.40 5.21 -15.10
CA GLN A 288 -21.23 6.34 -14.62
C GLN A 288 -20.92 7.69 -15.31
N LEU A 289 -19.79 7.81 -15.98
CA LEU A 289 -19.34 9.07 -16.55
C LEU A 289 -20.28 9.66 -17.63
N PRO A 290 -20.91 8.87 -18.55
CA PRO A 290 -21.86 9.41 -19.52
C PRO A 290 -23.10 10.04 -18.89
N GLU A 291 -23.64 9.41 -17.86
CA GLU A 291 -24.80 9.91 -17.13
C GLU A 291 -24.46 11.21 -16.40
N ALA A 292 -23.34 11.19 -15.68
CA ALA A 292 -22.84 12.37 -14.99
C ALA A 292 -22.60 13.55 -15.96
N TRP A 293 -22.13 13.29 -17.19
CA TRP A 293 -21.94 14.31 -18.21
C TRP A 293 -23.27 14.87 -18.74
N GLN A 294 -24.27 14.02 -18.98
CA GLN A 294 -25.59 14.43 -19.46
C GLN A 294 -26.33 15.27 -18.40
N ASN A 295 -26.31 14.84 -17.15
CA ASN A 295 -26.99 15.54 -16.06
C ASN A 295 -26.37 16.91 -15.76
N ILE A 296 -25.06 17.10 -16.00
CA ILE A 296 -24.45 18.43 -15.94
C ILE A 296 -25.11 19.40 -16.92
N SER A 297 -25.48 18.96 -18.12
CA SER A 297 -26.11 19.83 -19.12
C SER A 297 -27.51 20.27 -18.72
N GLU A 298 -28.26 19.44 -17.99
CA GLU A 298 -29.59 19.77 -17.48
C GLU A 298 -29.50 20.77 -16.31
N VAL A 299 -28.53 20.58 -15.39
CA VAL A 299 -28.27 21.52 -14.28
C VAL A 299 -27.74 22.86 -14.82
N ALA A 300 -26.93 22.83 -15.87
CA ALA A 300 -26.39 24.04 -16.53
C ALA A 300 -27.48 24.93 -17.16
N HIS A 301 -28.64 24.38 -17.52
CA HIS A 301 -29.78 25.16 -18.03
C HIS A 301 -30.31 26.13 -16.97
N ASN A 302 -30.17 25.77 -15.69
CA ASN A 302 -30.66 26.55 -14.56
C ASN A 302 -29.57 27.40 -13.87
N ASN A 303 -28.30 27.08 -14.09
CA ASN A 303 -27.19 27.80 -13.48
C ASN A 303 -25.90 27.74 -14.34
N THR A 304 -25.46 28.89 -14.86
CA THR A 304 -24.29 29.01 -15.73
C THR A 304 -22.97 28.55 -15.09
N ALA A 305 -22.89 28.51 -13.76
CA ALA A 305 -21.72 28.03 -13.02
C ALA A 305 -21.38 26.56 -13.34
N TYR A 306 -22.40 25.75 -13.64
CA TYR A 306 -22.25 24.32 -13.94
C TYR A 306 -22.16 24.01 -15.46
N SER A 307 -21.91 25.03 -16.29
CA SER A 307 -21.79 24.85 -17.74
C SER A 307 -20.64 23.93 -18.14
N GLN A 308 -20.86 23.10 -19.15
CA GLN A 308 -19.84 22.19 -19.72
C GLN A 308 -18.57 22.89 -20.17
N SER A 309 -18.69 24.11 -20.73
CA SER A 309 -17.53 24.92 -21.16
C SER A 309 -16.65 25.35 -19.96
N HIS A 310 -17.26 25.62 -18.81
CA HIS A 310 -16.52 25.94 -17.61
C HIS A 310 -15.94 24.70 -16.91
N ALA A 311 -16.55 23.52 -17.09
CA ALA A 311 -16.09 22.27 -16.45
C ALA A 311 -14.64 21.93 -16.80
N ALA A 312 -14.22 22.07 -18.06
CA ALA A 312 -12.85 21.82 -18.48
C ALA A 312 -11.84 22.77 -17.81
N ILE A 313 -12.22 24.05 -17.67
CA ILE A 313 -11.40 25.08 -17.00
C ILE A 313 -11.32 24.77 -15.50
N MET A 314 -12.44 24.38 -14.88
CA MET A 314 -12.48 23.96 -13.46
C MET A 314 -11.58 22.75 -13.21
N VAL A 315 -11.66 21.72 -14.05
CA VAL A 315 -10.79 20.53 -13.97
C VAL A 315 -9.32 20.91 -14.03
N ALA A 316 -8.93 21.76 -15.00
CA ALA A 316 -7.55 22.23 -15.13
C ALA A 316 -7.12 23.07 -13.91
N ALA A 317 -7.99 23.95 -13.42
CA ALA A 317 -7.71 24.80 -12.25
C ALA A 317 -7.51 23.96 -10.99
N ILE A 318 -8.42 23.01 -10.71
CA ILE A 318 -8.31 22.11 -9.53
C ILE A 318 -7.04 21.27 -9.61
N TRP A 319 -6.75 20.69 -10.78
CA TRP A 319 -5.53 19.92 -10.99
C TRP A 319 -4.28 20.77 -10.75
N LEU A 320 -4.19 21.98 -11.28
CA LEU A 320 -3.08 22.90 -11.07
C LEU A 320 -2.95 23.32 -9.59
N VAL A 321 -4.07 23.63 -8.92
CA VAL A 321 -4.09 23.95 -7.49
C VAL A 321 -3.55 22.81 -6.67
N SER A 322 -3.94 21.56 -7.00
CA SER A 322 -3.44 20.37 -6.31
C SER A 322 -1.92 20.22 -6.41
N LEU A 323 -1.37 20.44 -7.60
CA LEU A 323 0.08 20.42 -7.83
C LEU A 323 0.79 21.57 -7.11
N LEU A 324 0.23 22.77 -7.17
CA LEU A 324 0.81 23.95 -6.54
C LEU A 324 0.89 23.79 -5.01
N VAL A 325 -0.23 23.40 -4.38
CA VAL A 325 -0.28 23.18 -2.92
C VAL A 325 0.73 22.11 -2.52
N ARG A 326 0.76 20.97 -3.22
CA ARG A 326 1.73 19.90 -2.96
C ARG A 326 3.17 20.37 -3.15
N PHE A 327 3.45 21.08 -4.23
CA PHE A 327 4.78 21.62 -4.51
C PHE A 327 5.24 22.59 -3.41
N LEU A 328 4.38 23.47 -2.93
CA LEU A 328 4.70 24.41 -1.85
C LEU A 328 4.94 23.67 -0.53
N PHE A 329 4.12 22.64 -0.24
CA PHE A 329 4.19 21.88 1.00
C PHE A 329 5.40 20.94 1.08
N MET A 330 5.86 20.37 -0.05
CA MET A 330 7.00 19.46 -0.05
C MET A 330 8.33 20.10 0.39
N ARG A 331 8.49 21.41 0.28
CA ARG A 331 9.71 22.12 0.69
C ARG A 331 10.04 21.96 2.19
N PRO A 332 9.14 22.29 3.12
CA PRO A 332 9.40 22.10 4.55
C PRO A 332 9.50 20.64 4.96
N ALA A 333 8.74 19.74 4.33
CA ALA A 333 8.81 18.31 4.61
C ALA A 333 10.19 17.72 4.29
N MET A 334 10.74 17.98 3.10
CA MET A 334 12.08 17.54 2.72
C MET A 334 13.19 18.12 3.58
N LEU A 335 13.07 19.39 3.98
CA LEU A 335 14.03 20.01 4.88
C LEU A 335 14.02 19.36 6.28
N SER A 336 12.86 18.88 6.74
CA SER A 336 12.75 18.14 8.01
C SER A 336 13.40 16.75 7.91
N ASP A 337 13.25 16.08 6.79
CA ASP A 337 13.84 14.76 6.53
C ASP A 337 15.37 14.81 6.42
N ILE A 338 15.90 15.81 5.72
CA ILE A 338 17.36 16.04 5.65
C ILE A 338 17.93 16.30 7.04
N LYS A 339 17.24 17.08 7.86
CA LYS A 339 17.65 17.33 9.25
C LYS A 339 17.66 16.04 10.07
N ALA A 340 16.60 15.21 9.95
CA ALA A 340 16.50 13.95 10.66
C ALA A 340 17.59 12.96 10.23
N SER A 341 17.86 12.85 8.93
CA SER A 341 18.92 11.97 8.39
C SER A 341 20.31 12.44 8.83
N ALA A 342 20.58 13.74 8.79
CA ALA A 342 21.84 14.30 9.27
C ALA A 342 22.04 14.11 10.79
N GLU A 343 20.95 14.18 11.58
CA GLU A 343 20.97 13.87 13.02
C GLU A 343 21.27 12.40 13.28
N GLU A 344 20.71 11.50 12.49
CA GLU A 344 20.92 10.05 12.61
C GLU A 344 22.37 9.67 12.25
N GLN A 345 22.89 10.20 11.14
CA GLN A 345 24.28 10.00 10.74
C GLN A 345 25.26 10.54 11.78
N TYR A 346 25.03 11.74 12.28
CA TYR A 346 25.86 12.36 13.31
C TYR A 346 25.88 11.54 14.61
N ARG A 347 24.72 10.99 15.03
CA ARG A 347 24.66 10.09 16.19
C ARG A 347 25.40 8.77 15.94
N ALA A 348 25.26 8.19 14.75
CA ALA A 348 25.95 6.96 14.39
C ALA A 348 27.48 7.13 14.37
N GLU A 349 27.98 8.25 13.87
CA GLU A 349 29.41 8.59 13.90
C GLU A 349 29.93 8.84 15.31
N GLN A 350 29.14 9.52 16.17
CA GLN A 350 29.51 9.74 17.57
C GLN A 350 29.61 8.44 18.38
N VAL A 351 28.70 7.48 18.11
CA VAL A 351 28.77 6.15 18.77
C VAL A 351 30.00 5.38 18.32
N LYS A 352 30.39 5.48 17.05
CA LYS A 352 31.61 4.85 16.52
C LYS A 352 32.90 5.46 17.10
N GLU A 353 32.94 6.78 17.28
CA GLU A 353 34.13 7.51 17.71
C GLU A 353 34.24 7.73 19.23
N GLN A 354 33.28 7.24 20.04
CA GLN A 354 33.22 7.41 21.51
C GLN A 354 33.38 8.88 21.98
N ARG A 355 33.02 9.85 21.14
CA ARG A 355 33.12 11.27 21.47
C ARG A 355 31.95 11.75 22.33
N PRO A 356 32.17 12.63 23.33
CA PRO A 356 31.09 13.18 24.12
C PRO A 356 30.16 14.03 23.25
N LEU A 357 28.87 14.01 23.61
CA LEU A 357 27.77 14.77 22.96
C LEU A 357 28.13 16.25 22.83
N ARG A 358 28.84 16.63 21.78
CA ARG A 358 29.13 18.02 21.45
C ARG A 358 28.03 18.59 20.56
N GLU A 359 27.29 19.45 21.18
CA GLU A 359 26.45 20.56 20.77
C GLU A 359 25.61 20.48 19.47
N ARG A 360 24.29 20.57 19.68
CA ARG A 360 23.26 20.90 18.66
C ARG A 360 23.64 22.08 17.76
N HIS A 361 24.62 22.89 18.13
CA HIS A 361 25.13 24.01 17.34
C HIS A 361 26.00 23.57 16.14
N GLU A 362 26.83 22.55 16.29
CA GLU A 362 27.64 22.03 15.18
C GLU A 362 26.78 21.37 14.12
N LEU A 363 25.84 20.53 14.54
CA LEU A 363 24.86 19.90 13.64
C LEU A 363 24.06 20.97 12.87
N ARG A 364 23.59 22.02 13.55
CA ARG A 364 22.89 23.14 12.88
C ARG A 364 23.80 23.94 11.93
N ARG A 365 25.11 23.97 12.17
CA ARG A 365 26.10 24.59 11.26
C ARG A 365 26.29 23.72 10.03
N LEU A 366 26.48 22.40 10.19
CA LEU A 366 26.62 21.44 9.10
C LEU A 366 25.39 21.42 8.20
N ILE A 367 24.20 21.33 8.77
CA ILE A 367 22.94 21.40 8.02
C ILE A 367 22.82 22.73 7.26
N ARG A 368 23.17 23.87 7.88
CA ARG A 368 23.13 25.17 7.21
C ARG A 368 24.18 25.30 6.10
N ALA A 369 25.35 24.69 6.26
CA ALA A 369 26.39 24.66 5.23
C ALA A 369 25.95 23.80 4.05
N ALA A 370 25.47 22.57 4.30
CA ALA A 370 24.91 21.70 3.27
C ALA A 370 23.77 22.35 2.49
N MET A 371 22.87 23.08 3.18
CA MET A 371 21.75 23.81 2.53
C MET A 371 22.20 25.04 1.72
N ARG A 372 23.45 25.51 1.85
CA ARG A 372 24.03 26.58 1.02
C ARG A 372 24.70 26.04 -0.24
N ASP A 373 25.01 24.77 -0.28
CA ASP A 373 25.61 24.11 -1.43
C ASP A 373 24.63 24.15 -2.62
N PRO A 374 25.04 24.68 -3.78
CA PRO A 374 24.20 24.72 -4.98
C PRO A 374 23.80 23.32 -5.48
N GLU A 375 24.65 22.31 -5.31
CA GLU A 375 24.35 20.93 -5.73
C GLU A 375 23.24 20.33 -4.87
N VAL A 376 23.34 20.44 -3.54
CA VAL A 376 22.31 19.98 -2.58
C VAL A 376 20.98 20.70 -2.83
N ARG A 377 21.02 22.01 -3.12
CA ARG A 377 19.80 22.76 -3.45
C ARG A 377 19.16 22.28 -4.75
N SER A 378 19.96 21.95 -5.75
CA SER A 378 19.49 21.41 -7.02
C SER A 378 18.87 20.02 -6.84
N GLU A 379 19.48 19.18 -6.00
CA GLU A 379 18.97 17.86 -5.65
C GLU A 379 17.61 17.96 -4.93
N ILE A 380 17.52 18.79 -3.88
CA ILE A 380 16.26 19.05 -3.16
C ILE A 380 15.16 19.55 -4.13
N TYR A 381 15.51 20.41 -5.08
CA TYR A 381 14.54 20.90 -6.07
C TYR A 381 14.05 19.77 -6.99
N ARG A 382 14.95 18.93 -7.48
CA ARG A 382 14.63 17.79 -8.34
C ARG A 382 13.75 16.78 -7.60
N ASP A 383 14.09 16.42 -6.37
CA ASP A 383 13.30 15.52 -5.52
C ASP A 383 11.91 16.10 -5.24
N ARG A 384 11.83 17.41 -5.02
CA ARG A 384 10.55 18.10 -4.82
C ARG A 384 9.65 18.03 -6.05
N VAL A 385 10.21 18.23 -7.25
CA VAL A 385 9.46 18.08 -8.51
C VAL A 385 8.97 16.65 -8.69
N VAL A 386 9.84 15.67 -8.47
CA VAL A 386 9.48 14.25 -8.57
C VAL A 386 8.39 13.87 -7.56
N SER A 387 8.54 14.26 -6.28
CA SER A 387 7.55 13.96 -5.23
C SER A 387 6.20 14.64 -5.50
N THR A 388 6.22 15.84 -6.10
CA THR A 388 4.99 16.54 -6.51
C THR A 388 4.28 15.80 -7.64
N MET A 389 5.02 15.40 -8.66
CA MET A 389 4.46 14.67 -9.80
C MET A 389 4.09 13.22 -9.47
N ALA A 390 4.74 12.61 -8.50
CA ALA A 390 4.40 11.29 -7.99
C ALA A 390 3.10 11.26 -7.18
N GLY A 391 2.59 12.40 -6.75
CA GLY A 391 1.29 12.51 -6.06
C GLY A 391 0.09 12.41 -7.01
N LEU A 392 -0.03 11.29 -7.70
CA LEU A 392 -1.16 10.97 -8.57
C LEU A 392 -2.48 10.92 -7.78
N ARG A 393 -3.59 11.18 -8.44
CA ARG A 393 -4.95 10.92 -7.89
C ARG A 393 -5.41 9.56 -8.39
N GLY A 394 -6.06 8.78 -7.54
CA GLY A 394 -6.30 7.37 -7.87
C GLY A 394 -7.64 6.82 -7.42
N GLY A 395 -7.66 5.51 -7.17
CA GLY A 395 -8.86 4.74 -6.91
C GLY A 395 -9.64 5.20 -5.68
N VAL A 396 -8.97 5.63 -4.61
CA VAL A 396 -9.65 6.10 -3.39
C VAL A 396 -10.41 7.40 -3.64
N SER A 397 -9.86 8.35 -4.41
CA SER A 397 -10.58 9.56 -4.82
C SER A 397 -11.88 9.23 -5.55
N LEU A 398 -11.83 8.26 -6.47
CA LEU A 398 -12.99 7.78 -7.22
C LEU A 398 -13.98 7.04 -6.33
N ALA A 399 -13.49 6.20 -5.42
CA ALA A 399 -14.32 5.48 -4.46
C ALA A 399 -15.11 6.45 -3.57
N VAL A 400 -14.46 7.48 -3.06
CA VAL A 400 -15.08 8.54 -2.25
C VAL A 400 -16.14 9.31 -3.07
N ALA A 401 -15.84 9.66 -4.33
CA ALA A 401 -16.82 10.33 -5.19
C ALA A 401 -18.05 9.46 -5.49
N LEU A 402 -17.83 8.18 -5.80
CA LEU A 402 -18.91 7.22 -6.04
C LEU A 402 -19.75 6.95 -4.78
N SER A 403 -19.19 7.14 -3.59
CA SER A 403 -19.89 6.96 -2.31
C SER A 403 -20.78 8.14 -1.92
N VAL A 404 -20.79 9.24 -2.68
CA VAL A 404 -21.72 10.35 -2.46
C VAL A 404 -23.15 9.85 -2.63
N SER A 405 -23.98 10.05 -1.60
CA SER A 405 -25.40 9.63 -1.62
C SER A 405 -26.19 10.37 -2.71
N THR A 406 -27.19 9.70 -3.27
CA THR A 406 -28.15 10.31 -4.22
C THR A 406 -28.94 11.47 -3.61
N SER A 407 -29.00 11.58 -2.27
CA SER A 407 -29.62 12.69 -1.55
C SER A 407 -28.77 13.97 -1.55
N VAL A 408 -27.48 13.89 -1.87
CA VAL A 408 -26.59 15.05 -1.91
C VAL A 408 -26.82 15.85 -3.18
N PRO A 409 -27.06 17.16 -3.10
CA PRO A 409 -27.21 18.01 -4.28
C PRO A 409 -25.95 17.95 -5.18
N ASN A 410 -26.17 18.03 -6.50
CA ASN A 410 -25.11 18.05 -7.51
C ASN A 410 -24.17 16.82 -7.49
N ARG A 411 -24.68 15.65 -7.06
CA ARG A 411 -23.90 14.40 -7.00
C ARG A 411 -23.19 14.09 -8.32
N ASP A 412 -23.87 14.17 -9.43
CA ASP A 412 -23.34 13.83 -10.76
C ASP A 412 -22.22 14.80 -11.18
N PHE A 413 -22.36 16.08 -10.84
CA PHE A 413 -21.30 17.06 -11.00
C PHE A 413 -20.07 16.72 -10.16
N ILE A 414 -20.25 16.29 -8.92
CA ILE A 414 -19.15 15.86 -8.05
C ILE A 414 -18.42 14.65 -8.66
N ILE A 415 -19.15 13.62 -9.09
CA ILE A 415 -18.58 12.41 -9.71
C ILE A 415 -17.81 12.78 -10.97
N PHE A 416 -18.41 13.58 -11.84
CA PHE A 416 -17.76 14.03 -13.08
C PHE A 416 -16.46 14.79 -12.81
N MET A 417 -16.50 15.78 -11.92
CA MET A 417 -15.34 16.61 -11.60
C MET A 417 -14.20 15.79 -11.02
N VAL A 418 -14.49 14.89 -10.10
CA VAL A 418 -13.48 14.01 -9.50
C VAL A 418 -12.91 13.06 -10.55
N ALA A 419 -13.76 12.41 -11.34
CA ALA A 419 -13.32 11.50 -12.40
C ALA A 419 -12.45 12.20 -13.45
N ALA A 420 -12.85 13.39 -13.90
CA ALA A 420 -12.11 14.16 -14.90
C ALA A 420 -10.74 14.61 -14.36
N VAL A 421 -10.65 15.09 -13.11
CA VAL A 421 -9.37 15.48 -12.50
C VAL A 421 -8.46 14.28 -12.31
N VAL A 422 -8.99 13.13 -11.88
CA VAL A 422 -8.23 11.87 -11.76
C VAL A 422 -7.69 11.43 -13.12
N MET A 423 -8.52 11.46 -14.17
CA MET A 423 -8.07 11.14 -15.52
C MET A 423 -6.94 12.06 -16.00
N VAL A 424 -7.09 13.38 -15.82
CA VAL A 424 -6.04 14.36 -16.18
C VAL A 424 -4.77 14.09 -15.38
N SER A 425 -4.88 13.83 -14.09
CA SER A 425 -3.74 13.48 -13.25
C SER A 425 -3.03 12.23 -13.75
N MET A 426 -3.76 11.16 -14.04
CA MET A 426 -3.18 9.91 -14.52
C MET A 426 -2.56 10.05 -15.92
N LEU A 427 -3.20 10.80 -16.83
CA LEU A 427 -2.67 11.03 -18.16
C LEU A 427 -1.43 11.93 -18.12
N VAL A 428 -1.52 13.10 -17.50
CA VAL A 428 -0.44 14.09 -17.56
C VAL A 428 0.70 13.69 -16.64
N GLN A 429 0.42 13.43 -15.37
CA GLN A 429 1.46 13.08 -14.40
C GLN A 429 1.97 11.64 -14.62
N GLY A 430 1.08 10.66 -14.83
CA GLY A 430 1.46 9.27 -15.03
C GLY A 430 2.36 9.05 -16.26
N LEU A 431 2.04 9.70 -17.40
CA LEU A 431 2.86 9.61 -18.61
C LEU A 431 4.15 10.43 -18.52
N SER A 432 4.14 11.57 -17.82
CA SER A 432 5.33 12.44 -17.69
C SER A 432 6.30 11.97 -16.61
N LEU A 433 5.85 11.25 -15.61
CA LEU A 433 6.64 10.86 -14.45
C LEU A 433 7.93 10.07 -14.80
N PRO A 434 7.94 9.08 -15.72
CA PRO A 434 9.16 8.39 -16.12
C PRO A 434 10.21 9.32 -16.76
N ALA A 435 9.76 10.35 -17.51
CA ALA A 435 10.63 11.34 -18.10
C ALA A 435 11.22 12.29 -17.06
N ILE A 436 10.39 12.69 -16.08
CA ILE A 436 10.81 13.57 -14.97
C ILE A 436 11.81 12.86 -14.06
N ILE A 437 11.63 11.56 -13.76
CA ILE A 437 12.60 10.77 -12.98
C ILE A 437 13.94 10.70 -13.69
N ARG A 438 13.95 10.47 -15.01
CA ARG A 438 15.19 10.48 -15.80
C ARG A 438 15.87 11.86 -15.79
N TRP A 439 15.09 12.95 -15.92
CA TRP A 439 15.60 14.31 -15.82
C TRP A 439 16.19 14.62 -14.44
N ALA A 440 15.55 14.14 -13.38
CA ALA A 440 15.99 14.35 -12.00
C ALA A 440 17.30 13.64 -11.66
N LYS A 441 17.72 12.64 -12.46
CA LYS A 441 18.95 11.85 -12.27
C LYS A 441 19.05 11.30 -10.83
N ILE A 442 17.93 10.87 -10.26
CA ILE A 442 17.91 10.27 -8.92
C ILE A 442 18.67 8.94 -9.01
N PRO A 443 19.68 8.71 -8.15
CA PRO A 443 20.43 7.46 -8.15
C PRO A 443 19.50 6.29 -7.81
N ALA A 444 19.64 5.18 -8.52
CA ALA A 444 18.96 3.94 -8.16
C ALA A 444 19.46 3.49 -6.78
N ASP A 445 18.56 3.02 -5.94
CA ASP A 445 18.88 2.55 -4.60
C ASP A 445 19.11 1.03 -4.64
N ASP A 446 20.37 0.63 -4.62
CA ASP A 446 20.78 -0.78 -4.55
C ASP A 446 20.81 -1.32 -3.11
N THR A 447 20.41 -0.53 -2.13
CA THR A 447 20.49 -0.86 -0.69
C THR A 447 19.74 -2.16 -0.38
N GLU A 448 18.58 -2.42 -1.02
CA GLU A 448 17.82 -3.67 -0.84
C GLU A 448 18.57 -4.88 -1.36
N HIS A 449 19.16 -4.75 -2.53
CA HIS A 449 19.95 -5.84 -3.09
C HIS A 449 21.12 -6.16 -2.18
N GLN A 450 21.82 -5.14 -1.67
CA GLN A 450 22.90 -5.26 -0.69
C GLN A 450 22.41 -5.84 0.65
N GLU A 451 21.29 -5.33 1.19
CA GLU A 451 20.67 -5.88 2.42
C GLU A 451 20.29 -7.35 2.23
N THR A 452 19.72 -7.70 1.08
CA THR A 452 19.35 -9.08 0.75
C THR A 452 20.57 -9.99 0.67
N LEU A 453 21.62 -9.57 -0.05
CA LEU A 453 22.85 -10.35 -0.17
C LEU A 453 23.52 -10.57 1.19
N ASN A 454 23.61 -9.50 2.00
CA ASN A 454 24.21 -9.57 3.34
C ASN A 454 23.38 -10.46 4.29
N ALA A 455 22.04 -10.35 4.24
CA ALA A 455 21.13 -11.15 5.06
C ALA A 455 21.22 -12.63 4.69
N VAL A 456 21.19 -12.96 3.38
CA VAL A 456 21.33 -14.35 2.89
C VAL A 456 22.70 -14.91 3.26
N GLY A 457 23.77 -14.13 3.08
CA GLY A 457 25.12 -14.56 3.48
C GLY A 457 25.22 -14.84 4.98
N THR A 458 24.69 -13.96 5.83
CA THR A 458 24.68 -14.15 7.29
C THR A 458 23.85 -15.37 7.69
N MET A 459 22.65 -15.50 7.12
CA MET A 459 21.71 -16.59 7.39
C MET A 459 22.33 -17.94 7.03
N ASN A 460 22.93 -18.06 5.85
CA ASN A 460 23.57 -19.29 5.38
C ASN A 460 24.80 -19.64 6.21
N LYS A 461 25.62 -18.67 6.54
CA LYS A 461 26.79 -18.88 7.40
C LYS A 461 26.40 -19.39 8.80
N GLU A 462 25.43 -18.72 9.45
CA GLU A 462 24.99 -19.14 10.78
C GLU A 462 24.27 -20.50 10.76
N ALA A 463 23.54 -20.82 9.67
CA ALA A 463 22.93 -22.13 9.48
C ALA A 463 23.99 -23.22 9.30
N TYR A 464 25.08 -22.90 8.57
CA TYR A 464 26.22 -23.82 8.39
C TYR A 464 26.95 -24.06 9.72
N ASP A 465 27.22 -22.98 10.48
CA ASP A 465 27.88 -23.08 11.79
C ASP A 465 27.03 -23.88 12.82
N ALA A 466 25.70 -23.83 12.72
CA ALA A 466 24.77 -24.58 13.58
C ALA A 466 24.48 -26.02 13.10
N LEU A 467 25.00 -26.44 11.94
CA LEU A 467 24.61 -27.69 11.29
C LEU A 467 24.90 -28.94 12.15
N GLU A 468 26.05 -29.00 12.81
CA GLU A 468 26.44 -30.13 13.69
C GLU A 468 25.54 -30.22 14.92
N ASP A 469 25.25 -29.08 15.54
CA ASP A 469 24.37 -29.01 16.72
C ASP A 469 22.93 -29.43 16.36
N LEU A 470 22.45 -28.99 15.18
CA LEU A 470 21.12 -29.36 14.67
C LEU A 470 21.04 -30.86 14.34
N ALA A 471 22.09 -31.43 13.76
CA ALA A 471 22.15 -32.87 13.46
C ALA A 471 22.14 -33.69 14.76
N ALA A 472 22.91 -33.28 15.78
CA ALA A 472 22.92 -33.93 17.08
C ALA A 472 21.54 -33.85 17.79
N GLN A 473 20.88 -32.68 17.78
CA GLN A 473 19.55 -32.50 18.38
C GLN A 473 18.47 -33.36 17.70
N LYS A 474 18.61 -33.66 16.42
CA LYS A 474 17.63 -34.41 15.61
C LYS A 474 18.02 -35.88 15.44
N ASP A 475 19.10 -36.32 16.08
CA ASP A 475 19.62 -37.69 16.00
C ASP A 475 19.86 -38.14 14.56
N VAL A 476 20.52 -37.27 13.77
CA VAL A 476 20.81 -37.46 12.36
C VAL A 476 22.18 -38.11 12.21
N GLY A 477 22.26 -39.18 11.43
CA GLY A 477 23.51 -39.91 11.18
C GLY A 477 24.55 -39.11 10.37
N PRO A 478 25.85 -39.53 10.46
CA PRO A 478 26.96 -38.80 9.84
C PRO A 478 26.87 -38.72 8.30
N GLU A 479 26.28 -39.71 7.65
CA GLU A 479 26.10 -39.71 6.19
C GLU A 479 25.12 -38.65 5.71
N ALA A 480 23.99 -38.50 6.41
CA ALA A 480 23.01 -37.46 6.10
C ALA A 480 23.58 -36.07 6.40
N LEU A 481 24.34 -35.91 7.48
CA LEU A 481 25.05 -34.68 7.81
C LEU A 481 26.06 -34.30 6.70
N ALA A 482 26.88 -35.25 6.25
CA ALA A 482 27.84 -35.03 5.16
C ALA A 482 27.16 -34.67 3.83
N TYR A 483 26.00 -35.30 3.52
CA TYR A 483 25.22 -34.97 2.34
C TYR A 483 24.66 -33.54 2.40
N VAL A 484 24.06 -33.14 3.52
CA VAL A 484 23.49 -31.79 3.67
C VAL A 484 24.62 -30.74 3.70
N ARG A 485 25.75 -31.03 4.31
CA ARG A 485 26.93 -30.15 4.26
C ARG A 485 27.40 -29.93 2.83
N TYR A 486 27.58 -31.00 2.04
CA TYR A 486 27.93 -30.94 0.62
C TYR A 486 26.92 -30.11 -0.17
N GLU A 487 25.63 -30.26 0.10
CA GLU A 487 24.57 -29.51 -0.57
C GLU A 487 24.59 -28.02 -0.20
N LEU A 488 24.84 -27.66 1.05
CA LEU A 488 25.02 -26.27 1.47
C LEU A 488 26.27 -25.63 0.88
N ASP A 489 27.36 -26.39 0.76
CA ASP A 489 28.57 -25.95 0.07
C ASP A 489 28.33 -25.78 -1.44
N PHE A 490 27.49 -26.67 -2.05
CA PHE A 490 27.17 -26.63 -3.46
C PHE A 490 26.14 -25.55 -3.83
N GLN A 491 25.22 -25.19 -2.90
CA GLN A 491 24.31 -24.05 -3.09
C GLN A 491 25.05 -22.71 -3.13
N HIS A 492 26.29 -22.70 -2.69
CA HIS A 492 27.17 -21.55 -2.91
C HIS A 492 27.62 -21.45 -4.38
N ASP A 493 27.60 -22.51 -5.14
CA ASP A 493 28.20 -22.54 -6.48
C ASP A 493 27.27 -22.86 -7.65
N THR A 494 26.23 -23.67 -7.55
CA THR A 494 25.28 -23.87 -8.67
C THR A 494 24.04 -24.69 -8.26
N GLY A 495 22.87 -24.31 -8.75
CA GLY A 495 21.58 -24.96 -8.47
C GLY A 495 21.31 -26.23 -9.28
N ILE A 496 20.48 -27.07 -8.70
CA ILE A 496 19.49 -28.00 -9.29
C ILE A 496 20.01 -29.04 -10.29
N GLU A 497 20.19 -30.28 -9.84
CA GLU A 497 19.87 -31.52 -10.61
C GLU A 497 20.23 -32.80 -9.84
N SER A 498 19.44 -33.30 -8.91
CA SER A 498 19.65 -34.70 -8.43
C SER A 498 18.47 -35.38 -7.72
N CYS A 499 17.26 -34.87 -7.73
CA CYS A 499 16.14 -35.50 -6.98
C CYS A 499 15.13 -36.29 -7.82
N ARG A 500 15.42 -36.66 -9.08
CA ARG A 500 14.43 -37.34 -9.94
C ARG A 500 14.55 -38.89 -10.05
N PHE A 501 15.50 -39.52 -9.38
CA PHE A 501 15.82 -40.92 -9.67
C PHE A 501 15.17 -42.00 -8.80
N LEU A 502 14.47 -41.63 -7.69
CA LEU A 502 14.06 -42.62 -6.68
C LEU A 502 12.55 -42.85 -6.53
N GLN A 503 11.72 -42.44 -7.49
CA GLN A 503 10.26 -42.55 -7.32
C GLN A 503 9.51 -43.76 -7.88
N ASN A 504 10.17 -44.76 -8.51
CA ASN A 504 9.44 -45.85 -9.21
C ASN A 504 10.04 -47.23 -9.03
N ASN A 505 10.11 -47.85 -7.82
CA ASN A 505 10.32 -49.32 -7.74
C ASN A 505 9.73 -49.94 -6.44
N PRO A 506 8.93 -51.02 -6.53
CA PRO A 506 8.23 -51.62 -5.39
C PRO A 506 8.98 -52.74 -4.63
N ASP A 507 10.15 -53.19 -5.07
CA ASP A 507 10.93 -54.27 -4.41
C ASP A 507 12.23 -53.67 -3.86
N LEU A 508 12.19 -53.18 -2.60
CA LEU A 508 13.31 -52.53 -1.93
C LEU A 508 14.35 -53.52 -1.44
N THR A 509 15.56 -53.41 -1.92
CA THR A 509 16.74 -54.07 -1.37
C THR A 509 17.14 -53.44 -0.01
N PRO A 510 17.94 -54.13 0.83
CA PRO A 510 18.45 -53.58 2.08
C PRO A 510 19.19 -52.23 1.92
N GLU A 511 19.85 -52.04 0.77
CA GLU A 511 20.54 -50.79 0.40
C GLU A 511 19.56 -49.66 0.10
N GLU A 512 18.42 -49.95 -0.53
CA GLU A 512 17.36 -49.02 -0.82
C GLU A 512 16.60 -48.60 0.46
N LEU A 513 16.42 -49.53 1.41
CA LEU A 513 15.84 -49.23 2.73
C LEU A 513 16.76 -48.29 3.53
N GLN A 514 18.06 -48.49 3.41
CA GLN A 514 19.06 -47.61 3.99
C GLN A 514 19.04 -46.20 3.35
N ALA A 515 18.86 -46.16 2.01
CA ALA A 515 18.70 -44.89 1.28
C ALA A 515 17.43 -44.12 1.67
N ILE A 516 16.30 -44.83 1.89
CA ILE A 516 15.05 -44.20 2.37
C ILE A 516 15.22 -43.62 3.77
N THR A 517 15.90 -44.35 4.68
CA THR A 517 16.19 -43.88 6.03
C THR A 517 17.09 -42.63 5.98
N LEU A 518 18.12 -42.67 5.13
CA LEU A 518 19.00 -41.52 4.89
C LEU A 518 18.22 -40.29 4.37
N GLN A 519 17.33 -40.51 3.39
CA GLN A 519 16.47 -39.41 2.89
C GLN A 519 15.57 -38.84 3.98
N GLY A 520 15.00 -39.66 4.88
CA GLY A 520 14.22 -39.21 6.03
C GLY A 520 15.05 -38.32 6.95
N GLN A 521 16.29 -38.70 7.25
CA GLN A 521 17.23 -37.94 8.06
C GLN A 521 17.64 -36.63 7.37
N VAL A 522 17.95 -36.66 6.08
CA VAL A 522 18.25 -35.46 5.26
C VAL A 522 17.08 -34.49 5.27
N ARG A 523 15.86 -34.98 5.08
CA ARG A 523 14.63 -34.16 5.15
C ARG A 523 14.49 -33.49 6.51
N THR A 524 14.69 -34.24 7.60
CA THR A 524 14.58 -33.73 8.98
C THR A 524 15.61 -32.64 9.24
N LEU A 525 16.86 -32.85 8.82
CA LEU A 525 17.94 -31.88 9.00
C LEU A 525 17.69 -30.61 8.17
N ARG A 526 17.25 -30.72 6.92
CA ARG A 526 16.90 -29.57 6.07
C ARG A 526 15.81 -28.72 6.69
N LEU A 527 14.75 -29.32 7.22
CA LEU A 527 13.68 -28.59 7.90
C LEU A 527 14.19 -27.88 9.15
N ALA A 528 15.12 -28.51 9.91
CA ALA A 528 15.76 -27.89 11.06
C ALA A 528 16.62 -26.69 10.66
N ILE A 529 17.35 -26.79 9.54
CA ILE A 529 18.14 -25.68 8.96
C ILE A 529 17.23 -24.51 8.59
N ILE A 530 16.13 -24.77 7.86
CA ILE A 530 15.17 -23.72 7.49
C ILE A 530 14.60 -23.04 8.74
N GLY A 531 14.29 -23.81 9.78
CA GLY A 531 13.86 -23.27 11.07
C GLY A 531 14.90 -22.32 11.68
N HIS A 532 16.17 -22.74 11.71
CA HIS A 532 17.27 -21.92 12.20
C HIS A 532 17.46 -20.64 11.36
N GLN A 533 17.41 -20.75 10.05
CA GLN A 533 17.50 -19.60 9.13
C GLN A 533 16.39 -18.57 9.40
N ARG A 534 15.16 -19.01 9.72
CA ARG A 534 14.07 -18.11 10.11
C ARG A 534 14.36 -17.39 11.42
N GLU A 535 14.94 -18.08 12.42
CA GLU A 535 15.34 -17.43 13.67
C GLU A 535 16.44 -16.37 13.45
N VAL A 536 17.40 -16.64 12.57
CA VAL A 536 18.41 -15.65 12.17
C VAL A 536 17.76 -14.44 11.51
N LEU A 537 16.85 -14.65 10.56
CA LEU A 537 16.11 -13.57 9.89
C LEU A 537 15.31 -12.72 10.89
N LYS A 538 14.67 -13.36 11.86
CA LYS A 538 13.94 -12.68 12.94
C LYS A 538 14.87 -11.80 13.76
N ARG A 539 16.05 -12.32 14.12
CA ARG A 539 17.07 -11.56 14.85
C ARG A 539 17.58 -10.36 14.03
N LEU A 540 17.87 -10.55 12.75
CA LEU A 540 18.30 -9.47 11.83
C LEU A 540 17.21 -8.39 11.71
N ARG A 541 15.93 -8.78 11.61
CA ARG A 541 14.79 -7.84 11.60
C ARG A 541 14.72 -7.06 12.93
N ASN A 542 14.74 -7.75 14.06
CA ASN A 542 14.61 -7.13 15.39
C ASN A 542 15.79 -6.19 15.69
N GLY A 543 16.98 -6.51 15.20
CA GLY A 543 18.17 -5.66 15.26
C GLY A 543 18.15 -4.48 14.27
N GLY A 544 17.12 -4.38 13.44
CA GLY A 544 17.01 -3.31 12.43
C GLY A 544 18.03 -3.41 11.30
N VAL A 545 18.63 -4.58 11.09
CA VAL A 545 19.62 -4.83 10.04
C VAL A 545 18.93 -4.97 8.68
N ILE A 546 17.76 -5.61 8.66
CA ILE A 546 16.97 -5.82 7.44
C ILE A 546 15.61 -5.15 7.55
N ASP A 547 15.06 -4.75 6.39
CA ASP A 547 13.69 -4.23 6.27
C ASP A 547 12.67 -5.35 6.07
N MET A 548 11.37 -5.03 6.25
CA MET A 548 10.26 -5.98 6.08
C MET A 548 10.17 -6.55 4.65
N ASN A 549 10.50 -5.74 3.64
CA ASN A 549 10.51 -6.21 2.25
C ASN A 549 11.58 -7.27 2.01
N VAL A 550 12.79 -7.04 2.54
CA VAL A 550 13.90 -8.02 2.49
C VAL A 550 13.52 -9.29 3.25
N LEU A 551 12.94 -9.12 4.44
CA LEU A 551 12.44 -10.24 5.23
C LEU A 551 11.42 -11.08 4.44
N HIS A 552 10.40 -10.46 3.84
CA HIS A 552 9.38 -11.16 3.07
C HIS A 552 9.97 -11.89 1.86
N SER A 553 10.87 -11.24 1.11
CA SER A 553 11.51 -11.86 -0.06
C SER A 553 12.34 -13.10 0.31
N ILE A 554 13.07 -13.06 1.43
CA ILE A 554 13.85 -14.22 1.89
C ILE A 554 12.92 -15.30 2.48
N GLN A 555 11.89 -14.91 3.23
CA GLN A 555 10.92 -15.86 3.75
C GLN A 555 10.19 -16.62 2.63
N GLU A 556 9.79 -15.95 1.56
CA GLU A 556 9.15 -16.57 0.41
C GLU A 556 10.04 -17.66 -0.21
N ARG A 557 11.35 -17.43 -0.28
CA ARG A 557 12.32 -18.45 -0.73
C ARG A 557 12.38 -19.63 0.23
N LEU A 558 12.47 -19.39 1.54
CA LEU A 558 12.49 -20.44 2.55
C LEU A 558 11.17 -21.24 2.57
N ASP A 559 10.03 -20.55 2.39
CA ASP A 559 8.72 -21.20 2.32
C ASP A 559 8.58 -22.09 1.09
N THR A 560 9.09 -21.63 -0.05
CA THR A 560 9.14 -22.43 -1.29
C THR A 560 10.00 -23.69 -1.10
N GLU A 561 11.13 -23.56 -0.43
CA GLU A 561 12.01 -24.69 -0.15
C GLU A 561 11.39 -25.67 0.84
N GLU A 562 10.73 -25.18 1.90
CA GLU A 562 10.03 -26.04 2.85
C GLU A 562 8.86 -26.78 2.20
N ILE A 563 8.06 -26.13 1.34
CA ILE A 563 6.98 -26.77 0.60
C ILE A 563 7.53 -27.83 -0.37
N ARG A 564 8.68 -27.56 -1.00
CA ARG A 564 9.36 -28.55 -1.85
C ARG A 564 9.78 -29.81 -1.07
N ILE A 565 10.20 -29.64 0.19
CA ILE A 565 10.63 -30.74 1.07
C ILE A 565 9.42 -31.47 1.67
N THR A 566 8.38 -30.74 2.07
CA THR A 566 7.20 -31.31 2.76
C THR A 566 6.14 -31.85 1.80
N GLY A 567 6.15 -31.39 0.54
CA GLY A 567 5.11 -31.62 -0.44
C GLY A 567 3.97 -30.60 -0.33
N PRO A 568 3.13 -30.47 -1.38
CA PRO A 568 1.93 -29.65 -1.33
C PRO A 568 0.95 -30.21 -0.30
N VAL A 569 0.21 -29.32 0.39
CA VAL A 569 -0.88 -29.74 1.25
C VAL A 569 -2.00 -30.29 0.38
N GLU A 570 -2.45 -31.51 0.64
CA GLU A 570 -3.71 -32.00 0.08
C GLU A 570 -4.83 -31.10 0.62
N LEU A 571 -5.47 -30.40 -0.29
CA LEU A 571 -6.65 -29.60 -0.01
C LEU A 571 -7.85 -30.55 0.00
N GLU A 572 -8.14 -31.17 1.18
CA GLU A 572 -9.40 -31.85 1.40
C GLU A 572 -10.57 -30.88 1.61
#